data_a756031bf9ab77cb99a27c406f2f8ca2
#
_entry.id   a756031bf9ab77cb99a27c406f2f8ca2
#
_cell.length_a   1.000
_cell.length_b   1.000
_cell.length_c   1.000
_cell.angle_alpha   90.00
_cell.angle_beta   90.00
_cell.angle_gamma   90.00
#
_symmetry.space_group_name_H-M   'P 1'
#
loop_
_entity.id
_entity.type
_entity.pdbx_description
1 polymer ?
#
loop_
_entity_poly.entity_id
_entity_poly.type
_entity_poly.pdbx_seq_one_letter_code
_entity_poly.pdbx_strand_id
1 'polypeptide(L)'
;MGPPPVAWRRVLLPTAVVAVLLTVCSNGYGFDRDELYFAMLRPAWGYVDQPPLTPLLAHGLASLYDGGPWLLRVPATLCAAGCVVVTALVARELGGSAKAQAWTAWGMATTTAALVFGHVLLTSSVDLVAWGLVCLCVLRAELREQPRWWLVAGAVAGVATYNKLLVLVLLAGIAVGLALVGPRRRLLSPWVWGAAGLTVLVGLPNVVYQLTHDLPQLRMGRALSENNAGDVRPFMWVFLVIALGPPLVVIWLAGLRALWRDERVRFLVVVVAVVVLFTFVSGAQPHYPMFVLPVAFAAGVVAMERHLGRVWGVLFAVNGAVSAVIALPLVPVGSVGATPVPDVNLLAQDSIGWPAYVDQIGAAYDGLPDHAHAVVVTSNYGEAGALARMRPDVRVFSAQNALFDQARPPDGTTTVVLVGGQLPEARGLFTCRVVARLDNGVDVDNEEQGQPVAVCRDPRLPWPQLWDRLHHLD
;
A
#
# COMPACT_ATOMS: atom_id res chain seq x y z
N MET A 1 11.12 30.34 -21.30
CA MET A 1 10.83 29.31 -22.34
C MET A 1 9.83 28.35 -21.75
N GLY A 2 8.79 27.93 -22.50
CA GLY A 2 7.85 26.92 -22.05
C GLY A 2 8.50 25.54 -21.94
N PRO A 3 7.86 24.56 -21.23
CA PRO A 3 8.39 23.22 -21.12
C PRO A 3 8.44 22.53 -22.50
N PRO A 4 9.38 21.60 -22.72
CA PRO A 4 9.51 20.89 -23.99
C PRO A 4 8.25 20.08 -24.33
N PRO A 5 8.02 19.69 -25.60
CA PRO A 5 6.87 18.85 -25.95
C PRO A 5 6.90 17.52 -25.23
N VAL A 6 5.72 16.91 -25.00
CA VAL A 6 5.64 15.58 -24.42
C VAL A 6 6.08 14.53 -25.44
N ALA A 7 7.00 13.68 -25.07
CA ALA A 7 7.54 12.60 -25.91
C ALA A 7 6.68 11.32 -25.82
N TRP A 8 5.39 11.40 -26.12
CA TRP A 8 4.39 10.34 -25.89
C TRP A 8 4.85 8.98 -26.38
N ARG A 9 5.36 8.86 -27.61
CA ARG A 9 5.81 7.56 -28.15
C ARG A 9 6.91 6.90 -27.29
N ARG A 10 7.77 7.72 -26.66
CA ARG A 10 8.87 7.24 -25.80
C ARG A 10 8.43 6.95 -24.37
N VAL A 11 7.37 7.59 -23.90
CA VAL A 11 6.80 7.40 -22.56
C VAL A 11 5.81 6.24 -22.55
N LEU A 12 4.94 6.13 -23.55
CA LEU A 12 3.91 5.10 -23.60
C LEU A 12 4.47 3.67 -23.76
N LEU A 13 5.64 3.50 -24.40
CA LEU A 13 6.24 2.18 -24.55
C LEU A 13 6.59 1.54 -23.17
N PRO A 14 7.42 2.17 -22.29
CA PRO A 14 7.68 1.61 -20.97
C PRO A 14 6.40 1.52 -20.10
N THR A 15 5.45 2.44 -20.26
CA THR A 15 4.15 2.39 -19.60
C THR A 15 3.37 1.13 -19.99
N ALA A 16 3.31 0.81 -21.29
CA ALA A 16 2.66 -0.39 -21.79
C ALA A 16 3.39 -1.67 -21.34
N VAL A 17 4.73 -1.65 -21.34
CA VAL A 17 5.54 -2.81 -20.90
C VAL A 17 5.24 -3.15 -19.44
N VAL A 18 5.23 -2.17 -18.53
CA VAL A 18 4.93 -2.44 -17.13
C VAL A 18 3.48 -2.89 -16.95
N ALA A 19 2.52 -2.27 -17.64
CA ALA A 19 1.12 -2.66 -17.56
C ALA A 19 0.90 -4.10 -18.04
N VAL A 20 1.49 -4.49 -19.18
CA VAL A 20 1.41 -5.86 -19.71
C VAL A 20 2.08 -6.84 -18.75
N LEU A 21 3.28 -6.54 -18.25
CA LEU A 21 4.01 -7.40 -17.31
C LEU A 21 3.16 -7.67 -16.05
N LEU A 22 2.63 -6.63 -15.42
CA LEU A 22 1.80 -6.74 -14.23
C LEU A 22 0.50 -7.53 -14.50
N THR A 23 -0.13 -7.30 -15.66
CA THR A 23 -1.35 -8.02 -16.05
C THR A 23 -1.07 -9.51 -16.27
N VAL A 24 0.02 -9.85 -16.97
CA VAL A 24 0.40 -11.26 -17.22
C VAL A 24 0.71 -11.99 -15.91
N CYS A 25 1.34 -11.30 -14.95
CA CYS A 25 1.72 -11.87 -13.66
C CYS A 25 0.56 -11.90 -12.64
N SER A 26 -0.59 -11.28 -12.92
CA SER A 26 -1.62 -10.96 -11.92
C SER A 26 -2.27 -12.14 -11.20
N ASN A 27 -2.17 -13.38 -11.70
CA ASN A 27 -2.77 -14.57 -11.04
C ASN A 27 -1.73 -15.49 -10.37
N GLY A 28 -0.44 -15.15 -10.37
CA GLY A 28 0.64 -16.11 -10.11
C GLY A 28 0.64 -16.79 -8.75
N TYR A 29 0.60 -16.05 -7.65
CA TYR A 29 0.63 -16.61 -6.28
C TYR A 29 -0.72 -16.65 -5.58
N GLY A 30 -1.79 -16.24 -6.25
CA GLY A 30 -3.12 -16.14 -5.64
C GLY A 30 -3.40 -14.74 -5.08
N PHE A 31 -4.40 -14.65 -4.21
CA PHE A 31 -4.78 -13.40 -3.57
C PHE A 31 -3.76 -12.98 -2.51
N ASP A 32 -3.46 -11.69 -2.46
CA ASP A 32 -2.76 -11.09 -1.34
C ASP A 32 -3.70 -10.99 -0.12
N ARG A 33 -3.16 -11.05 1.10
CA ARG A 33 -3.92 -10.95 2.34
C ARG A 33 -4.78 -9.69 2.43
N ASP A 34 -4.23 -8.55 1.99
CA ASP A 34 -4.95 -7.27 1.98
C ASP A 34 -6.07 -7.26 0.94
N GLU A 35 -5.88 -7.90 -0.22
CA GLU A 35 -6.92 -8.05 -1.24
C GLU A 35 -8.11 -8.85 -0.71
N LEU A 36 -7.86 -9.94 0.03
CA LEU A 36 -8.89 -10.75 0.68
C LEU A 36 -9.64 -9.95 1.76
N TYR A 37 -8.90 -9.20 2.56
CA TYR A 37 -9.45 -8.34 3.58
C TYR A 37 -10.36 -7.25 2.99
N PHE A 38 -9.86 -6.48 2.04
CA PHE A 38 -10.63 -5.40 1.42
C PHE A 38 -11.88 -5.91 0.69
N ALA A 39 -11.79 -7.07 0.04
CA ALA A 39 -12.94 -7.69 -0.62
C ALA A 39 -14.03 -8.12 0.36
N MET A 40 -13.65 -8.56 1.57
CA MET A 40 -14.56 -9.00 2.65
C MET A 40 -15.24 -7.83 3.35
N LEU A 41 -14.58 -6.66 3.43
CA LEU A 41 -15.12 -5.49 4.14
C LEU A 41 -16.46 -5.05 3.55
N ARG A 42 -17.47 -4.86 4.41
CA ARG A 42 -18.76 -4.28 4.01
C ARG A 42 -18.57 -2.81 3.64
N PRO A 43 -19.25 -2.32 2.59
CA PRO A 43 -19.17 -0.92 2.19
C PRO A 43 -19.48 0.04 3.33
N ALA A 44 -18.56 0.95 3.63
CA ALA A 44 -18.68 1.98 4.67
C ALA A 44 -17.98 3.27 4.23
N TRP A 45 -18.22 4.38 4.94
CA TRP A 45 -17.58 5.67 4.67
C TRP A 45 -16.14 5.77 5.21
N GLY A 46 -15.68 4.76 5.91
CA GLY A 46 -14.33 4.64 6.45
C GLY A 46 -14.23 3.42 7.35
N TYR A 47 -13.02 3.08 7.72
CA TYR A 47 -12.66 1.95 8.56
C TYR A 47 -11.62 2.42 9.59
N VAL A 48 -11.34 1.61 10.61
CA VAL A 48 -10.37 1.99 11.65
C VAL A 48 -8.96 2.15 11.09
N ASP A 49 -8.59 1.32 10.15
CA ASP A 49 -7.26 1.23 9.56
C ASP A 49 -7.10 2.10 8.28
N GLN A 50 -8.19 2.40 7.57
CA GLN A 50 -8.11 3.12 6.30
C GLN A 50 -9.41 3.82 5.89
N PRO A 51 -9.31 4.86 5.02
CA PRO A 51 -10.46 5.43 4.32
C PRO A 51 -11.07 4.47 3.29
N PRO A 52 -12.24 4.83 2.70
CA PRO A 52 -13.09 3.86 2.00
C PRO A 52 -12.64 3.46 0.60
N LEU A 53 -11.77 4.22 -0.09
CA LEU A 53 -11.59 4.08 -1.54
C LEU A 53 -11.12 2.69 -1.96
N THR A 54 -10.01 2.20 -1.38
CA THR A 54 -9.45 0.90 -1.76
C THR A 54 -10.36 -0.27 -1.36
N PRO A 55 -10.94 -0.33 -0.15
CA PRO A 55 -11.93 -1.35 0.19
C PRO A 55 -13.16 -1.36 -0.70
N LEU A 56 -13.74 -0.19 -1.03
CA LEU A 56 -14.89 -0.10 -1.92
C LEU A 56 -14.58 -0.58 -3.34
N LEU A 57 -13.37 -0.25 -3.86
CA LEU A 57 -12.91 -0.77 -5.15
C LEU A 57 -12.76 -2.29 -5.10
N ALA A 58 -12.11 -2.83 -4.08
CA ALA A 58 -11.91 -4.27 -3.93
C ALA A 58 -13.24 -5.01 -3.79
N HIS A 59 -14.12 -4.55 -2.89
CA HIS A 59 -15.44 -5.14 -2.70
C HIS A 59 -16.28 -5.12 -3.99
N GLY A 60 -16.30 -3.97 -4.69
CA GLY A 60 -17.02 -3.83 -5.95
C GLY A 60 -16.49 -4.75 -7.05
N LEU A 61 -15.16 -4.84 -7.21
CA LEU A 61 -14.55 -5.72 -8.21
C LEU A 61 -14.70 -7.21 -7.87
N ALA A 62 -14.58 -7.56 -6.58
CA ALA A 62 -14.83 -8.93 -6.12
C ALA A 62 -16.28 -9.38 -6.31
N SER A 63 -17.25 -8.46 -6.22
CA SER A 63 -18.66 -8.76 -6.50
C SER A 63 -18.97 -8.98 -7.98
N LEU A 64 -18.10 -8.48 -8.89
CA LEU A 64 -18.24 -8.63 -10.34
C LEU A 64 -17.60 -9.91 -10.87
N TYR A 65 -16.60 -10.45 -10.17
CA TYR A 65 -15.84 -11.61 -10.61
C TYR A 65 -15.36 -12.45 -9.43
N ASP A 66 -15.80 -13.70 -9.40
CA ASP A 66 -15.50 -14.65 -8.34
C ASP A 66 -14.28 -15.56 -8.63
N GLY A 67 -13.54 -15.29 -9.68
CA GLY A 67 -12.34 -16.04 -10.05
C GLY A 67 -11.07 -15.56 -9.33
N GLY A 68 -9.92 -15.67 -10.01
CA GLY A 68 -8.62 -15.25 -9.47
C GLY A 68 -8.48 -13.73 -9.29
N PRO A 69 -7.35 -13.26 -8.73
CA PRO A 69 -7.19 -11.86 -8.30
C PRO A 69 -7.00 -10.84 -9.43
N TRP A 70 -6.88 -11.27 -10.69
CA TRP A 70 -6.50 -10.39 -11.79
C TRP A 70 -7.35 -9.12 -11.91
N LEU A 71 -8.68 -9.23 -11.68
CA LEU A 71 -9.58 -8.08 -11.78
C LEU A 71 -9.36 -7.09 -10.63
N LEU A 72 -9.11 -7.59 -9.42
CA LEU A 72 -8.76 -6.75 -8.26
C LEU A 72 -7.48 -5.96 -8.50
N ARG A 73 -6.54 -6.48 -9.28
CA ARG A 73 -5.22 -5.89 -9.56
C ARG A 73 -5.22 -4.87 -10.69
N VAL A 74 -6.31 -4.77 -11.48
CA VAL A 74 -6.42 -3.77 -12.55
C VAL A 74 -6.20 -2.33 -12.05
N PRO A 75 -6.84 -1.86 -10.96
CA PRO A 75 -6.59 -0.50 -10.45
C PRO A 75 -5.12 -0.28 -10.05
N ALA A 76 -4.47 -1.26 -9.40
CA ALA A 76 -3.06 -1.16 -9.02
C ALA A 76 -2.15 -1.06 -10.27
N THR A 77 -2.38 -1.91 -11.27
CA THR A 77 -1.66 -1.86 -12.56
C THR A 77 -1.83 -0.49 -13.24
N LEU A 78 -3.04 0.08 -13.24
CA LEU A 78 -3.31 1.40 -13.80
C LEU A 78 -2.59 2.51 -13.00
N CYS A 79 -2.52 2.40 -11.68
CA CYS A 79 -1.77 3.33 -10.83
C CYS A 79 -0.27 3.29 -11.12
N ALA A 80 0.32 2.09 -11.26
CA ALA A 80 1.73 1.95 -11.62
C ALA A 80 2.03 2.52 -13.02
N ALA A 81 1.20 2.20 -14.00
CA ALA A 81 1.28 2.78 -15.35
C ALA A 81 1.13 4.31 -15.31
N GLY A 82 0.17 4.81 -14.54
CA GLY A 82 -0.03 6.24 -14.30
C GLY A 82 1.18 6.90 -13.65
N CYS A 83 1.82 6.25 -12.68
CA CYS A 83 3.04 6.75 -12.02
C CYS A 83 4.20 6.90 -13.02
N VAL A 84 4.40 5.94 -13.93
CA VAL A 84 5.40 6.05 -15.01
C VAL A 84 5.16 7.30 -15.86
N VAL A 85 3.92 7.53 -16.28
CA VAL A 85 3.54 8.71 -17.08
C VAL A 85 3.72 9.99 -16.28
N VAL A 86 3.23 10.05 -15.04
CA VAL A 86 3.31 11.24 -14.18
C VAL A 86 4.75 11.62 -13.91
N THR A 87 5.61 10.64 -13.61
CA THR A 87 7.04 10.89 -13.34
C THR A 87 7.76 11.41 -14.58
N ALA A 88 7.44 10.90 -15.79
CA ALA A 88 7.96 11.44 -17.03
C ALA A 88 7.46 12.87 -17.31
N LEU A 89 6.22 13.19 -16.93
CA LEU A 89 5.71 14.56 -17.01
C LEU A 89 6.39 15.48 -15.99
N VAL A 90 6.74 15.00 -14.80
CA VAL A 90 7.56 15.75 -13.83
C VAL A 90 8.92 16.08 -14.45
N ALA A 91 9.61 15.11 -15.06
CA ALA A 91 10.86 15.37 -15.76
C ALA A 91 10.71 16.45 -16.86
N ARG A 92 9.60 16.40 -17.61
CA ARG A 92 9.27 17.42 -18.61
C ARG A 92 9.10 18.82 -18.00
N GLU A 93 8.37 18.95 -16.89
CA GLU A 93 8.19 20.26 -16.23
C GLU A 93 9.53 20.83 -15.76
N LEU A 94 10.44 19.97 -15.33
CA LEU A 94 11.82 20.34 -14.94
C LEU A 94 12.75 20.63 -16.15
N GLY A 95 12.19 20.68 -17.36
CA GLY A 95 12.94 21.03 -18.57
C GLY A 95 13.58 19.84 -19.30
N GLY A 96 13.26 18.62 -18.89
CA GLY A 96 13.80 17.38 -19.48
C GLY A 96 13.42 17.20 -20.95
N SER A 97 14.40 16.94 -21.79
CA SER A 97 14.20 16.65 -23.22
C SER A 97 13.39 15.36 -23.44
N ALA A 98 13.09 15.07 -24.70
CA ALA A 98 12.45 13.80 -25.06
C ALA A 98 13.30 12.56 -24.64
N LYS A 99 14.63 12.72 -24.55
CA LYS A 99 15.54 11.68 -24.03
C LYS A 99 15.37 11.53 -22.51
N ALA A 100 15.36 12.63 -21.76
CA ALA A 100 15.15 12.60 -20.30
C ALA A 100 13.78 12.01 -19.94
N GLN A 101 12.71 12.40 -20.65
CA GLN A 101 11.37 11.82 -20.46
C GLN A 101 11.37 10.30 -20.67
N ALA A 102 12.05 9.81 -21.71
CA ALA A 102 12.19 8.38 -21.98
C ALA A 102 12.96 7.65 -20.88
N TRP A 103 14.11 8.17 -20.44
CA TRP A 103 14.90 7.60 -19.35
C TRP A 103 14.11 7.56 -18.03
N THR A 104 13.38 8.63 -17.74
CA THR A 104 12.51 8.69 -16.56
C THR A 104 11.43 7.62 -16.61
N ALA A 105 10.76 7.47 -17.76
CA ALA A 105 9.71 6.45 -17.92
C ALA A 105 10.26 5.02 -17.79
N TRP A 106 11.37 4.69 -18.47
CA TRP A 106 12.01 3.39 -18.34
C TRP A 106 12.54 3.14 -16.92
N GLY A 107 13.20 4.12 -16.32
CA GLY A 107 13.69 3.98 -14.96
C GLY A 107 12.54 3.72 -13.96
N MET A 108 11.44 4.47 -14.05
CA MET A 108 10.29 4.28 -13.18
C MET A 108 9.61 2.92 -13.39
N ALA A 109 9.50 2.47 -14.64
CA ALA A 109 8.93 1.17 -14.98
C ALA A 109 9.74 -0.04 -14.43
N THR A 110 11.02 0.17 -14.07
CA THR A 110 11.91 -0.87 -13.52
C THR A 110 12.08 -0.78 -12.00
N THR A 111 11.36 0.11 -11.32
CA THR A 111 11.48 0.29 -9.87
C THR A 111 10.72 -0.78 -9.08
N THR A 112 11.25 -1.14 -7.92
CA THR A 112 10.57 -2.02 -6.96
C THR A 112 9.21 -1.44 -6.57
N ALA A 113 9.14 -0.13 -6.28
CA ALA A 113 7.88 0.53 -5.92
C ALA A 113 6.79 0.39 -7.00
N ALA A 114 7.13 0.57 -8.29
CA ALA A 114 6.15 0.43 -9.37
C ALA A 114 5.69 -1.02 -9.54
N LEU A 115 6.58 -2.00 -9.37
CA LEU A 115 6.24 -3.42 -9.54
C LEU A 115 5.48 -3.96 -8.32
N VAL A 116 5.89 -3.66 -7.09
CA VAL A 116 5.21 -4.11 -5.85
C VAL A 116 3.80 -3.52 -5.79
N PHE A 117 3.69 -2.18 -5.79
CA PHE A 117 2.38 -1.51 -5.64
C PHE A 117 1.52 -1.53 -6.90
N GLY A 118 2.06 -2.00 -8.02
CA GLY A 118 1.31 -2.27 -9.25
C GLY A 118 0.82 -3.71 -9.37
N HIS A 119 1.43 -4.65 -8.62
CA HIS A 119 1.12 -6.07 -8.72
C HIS A 119 -0.09 -6.47 -7.88
N VAL A 120 -0.24 -5.92 -6.69
CA VAL A 120 -1.36 -6.18 -5.76
C VAL A 120 -2.12 -4.90 -5.45
N LEU A 121 -3.42 -5.01 -5.12
CA LEU A 121 -4.25 -3.86 -4.77
C LEU A 121 -4.07 -3.49 -3.30
N LEU A 122 -3.23 -2.50 -3.06
CA LEU A 122 -2.98 -1.90 -1.75
C LEU A 122 -3.43 -0.43 -1.73
N THR A 123 -3.60 0.15 -0.55
CA THR A 123 -3.77 1.60 -0.42
C THR A 123 -2.55 2.34 -0.99
N SER A 124 -1.37 1.77 -0.87
CA SER A 124 -0.11 2.28 -1.41
C SER A 124 -0.07 2.35 -2.94
N SER A 125 -0.88 1.54 -3.63
CA SER A 125 -1.00 1.58 -5.10
C SER A 125 -1.53 2.92 -5.59
N VAL A 126 -2.56 3.45 -4.94
CA VAL A 126 -3.15 4.75 -5.28
C VAL A 126 -2.22 5.90 -4.85
N ASP A 127 -1.60 5.81 -3.67
CA ASP A 127 -0.67 6.84 -3.19
C ASP A 127 0.50 7.04 -4.13
N LEU A 128 1.02 5.97 -4.76
CA LEU A 128 2.12 6.02 -5.70
C LEU A 128 1.87 7.00 -6.86
N VAL A 129 0.67 7.07 -7.38
CA VAL A 129 0.30 8.00 -8.45
C VAL A 129 -0.22 9.33 -7.93
N ALA A 130 -0.98 9.32 -6.83
CA ALA A 130 -1.62 10.53 -6.28
C ALA A 130 -0.58 11.55 -5.81
N TRP A 131 0.45 11.12 -5.10
CA TRP A 131 1.52 12.00 -4.65
C TRP A 131 2.29 12.61 -5.82
N GLY A 132 2.59 11.82 -6.85
CA GLY A 132 3.20 12.29 -8.08
C GLY A 132 2.34 13.33 -8.79
N LEU A 133 1.02 13.15 -8.85
CA LEU A 133 0.07 14.10 -9.45
C LEU A 133 0.02 15.41 -8.67
N VAL A 134 -0.03 15.38 -7.34
CA VAL A 134 0.04 16.59 -6.49
C VAL A 134 1.33 17.35 -6.80
N CYS A 135 2.48 16.68 -6.75
CA CYS A 135 3.78 17.29 -7.03
C CYS A 135 3.86 17.84 -8.46
N LEU A 136 3.33 17.13 -9.47
CA LEU A 136 3.27 17.61 -10.86
C LEU A 136 2.46 18.90 -10.98
N CYS A 137 1.30 18.97 -10.32
CA CYS A 137 0.46 20.17 -10.33
C CYS A 137 1.16 21.34 -9.64
N VAL A 138 1.82 21.11 -8.50
CA VAL A 138 2.60 22.14 -7.80
C VAL A 138 3.77 22.62 -8.66
N LEU A 139 4.52 21.72 -9.31
CA LEU A 139 5.58 22.08 -10.26
C LEU A 139 5.05 22.93 -11.42
N ARG A 140 3.90 22.60 -11.99
CA ARG A 140 3.24 23.41 -13.01
C ARG A 140 2.87 24.80 -12.50
N ALA A 141 2.34 24.89 -11.30
CA ALA A 141 2.00 26.17 -10.68
C ALA A 141 3.24 27.08 -10.55
N GLU A 142 4.36 26.53 -10.10
CA GLU A 142 5.58 27.28 -9.82
C GLU A 142 6.41 27.57 -11.08
N LEU A 143 6.65 26.55 -11.92
CA LEU A 143 7.56 26.66 -13.07
C LEU A 143 6.93 27.35 -14.30
N ARG A 144 5.58 27.25 -14.44
CA ARG A 144 4.83 27.87 -15.53
C ARG A 144 4.19 29.20 -15.15
N GLU A 145 4.33 29.62 -13.88
CA GLU A 145 3.62 30.78 -13.33
C GLU A 145 2.11 30.74 -13.55
N GLN A 146 1.54 29.52 -13.43
CA GLN A 146 0.11 29.25 -13.61
C GLN A 146 -0.50 28.83 -12.28
N PRO A 147 -0.82 29.76 -11.37
CA PRO A 147 -1.20 29.44 -10.00
C PRO A 147 -2.50 28.62 -9.87
N ARG A 148 -3.35 28.59 -10.91
CA ARG A 148 -4.54 27.73 -10.97
C ARG A 148 -4.24 26.24 -10.75
N TRP A 149 -3.02 25.77 -11.03
CA TRP A 149 -2.61 24.37 -10.79
C TRP A 149 -2.54 24.03 -9.31
N TRP A 150 -2.44 25.00 -8.42
CA TRP A 150 -2.62 24.77 -6.99
C TRP A 150 -4.02 24.23 -6.66
N LEU A 151 -5.09 24.75 -7.30
CA LEU A 151 -6.44 24.22 -7.09
C LEU A 151 -6.56 22.76 -7.55
N VAL A 152 -5.91 22.42 -8.69
CA VAL A 152 -5.89 21.02 -9.16
C VAL A 152 -5.12 20.14 -8.18
N ALA A 153 -3.99 20.61 -7.64
CA ALA A 153 -3.25 19.90 -6.59
C ALA A 153 -4.14 19.67 -5.35
N GLY A 154 -4.88 20.69 -4.92
CA GLY A 154 -5.82 20.58 -3.79
C GLY A 154 -6.96 19.59 -4.05
N ALA A 155 -7.53 19.58 -5.26
CA ALA A 155 -8.57 18.62 -5.63
C ALA A 155 -8.04 17.18 -5.62
N VAL A 156 -6.86 16.95 -6.22
CA VAL A 156 -6.21 15.62 -6.22
C VAL A 156 -5.91 15.18 -4.79
N ALA A 157 -5.35 16.08 -3.95
CA ALA A 157 -5.08 15.77 -2.55
C ALA A 157 -6.37 15.46 -1.77
N GLY A 158 -7.45 16.21 -2.01
CA GLY A 158 -8.76 15.95 -1.41
C GLY A 158 -9.32 14.57 -1.78
N VAL A 159 -9.21 14.16 -3.05
CA VAL A 159 -9.58 12.81 -3.49
C VAL A 159 -8.67 11.76 -2.86
N ALA A 160 -7.36 12.03 -2.75
CA ALA A 160 -6.40 11.09 -2.15
C ALA A 160 -6.69 10.82 -0.65
N THR A 161 -7.37 11.74 0.06
CA THR A 161 -7.78 11.48 1.46
C THR A 161 -8.75 10.32 1.59
N TYR A 162 -9.51 9.98 0.55
CA TYR A 162 -10.38 8.79 0.55
C TYR A 162 -9.60 7.49 0.40
N ASN A 163 -8.33 7.56 -0.01
CA ASN A 163 -7.45 6.40 -0.06
C ASN A 163 -6.62 6.27 1.22
N LYS A 164 -5.92 7.34 1.60
CA LYS A 164 -5.06 7.37 2.78
C LYS A 164 -4.84 8.80 3.27
N LEU A 165 -4.93 9.03 4.58
CA LEU A 165 -4.65 10.36 5.13
C LEU A 165 -3.17 10.75 5.05
N LEU A 166 -2.30 9.83 4.63
CA LEU A 166 -0.86 10.06 4.49
C LEU A 166 -0.53 11.22 3.51
N VAL A 167 -1.41 11.52 2.54
CA VAL A 167 -1.28 12.69 1.66
C VAL A 167 -1.19 14.01 2.44
N LEU A 168 -1.72 14.08 3.66
CA LEU A 168 -1.60 15.26 4.51
C LEU A 168 -0.16 15.50 4.96
N VAL A 169 0.67 14.45 5.07
CA VAL A 169 2.11 14.58 5.35
C VAL A 169 2.83 15.21 4.16
N LEU A 170 2.46 14.85 2.91
CA LEU A 170 2.95 15.52 1.71
C LEU A 170 2.60 17.02 1.72
N LEU A 171 1.35 17.36 2.02
CA LEU A 171 0.89 18.76 2.08
C LEU A 171 1.59 19.54 3.20
N ALA A 172 1.75 18.94 4.38
CA ALA A 172 2.53 19.52 5.47
C ALA A 172 3.99 19.75 5.05
N GLY A 173 4.61 18.78 4.37
CA GLY A 173 5.95 18.92 3.81
C GLY A 173 6.05 20.07 2.82
N ILE A 174 5.06 20.24 1.93
CA ILE A 174 5.00 21.38 0.99
C ILE A 174 4.90 22.69 1.76
N ALA A 175 4.00 22.80 2.75
CA ALA A 175 3.83 24.01 3.54
C ALA A 175 5.11 24.37 4.32
N VAL A 176 5.72 23.40 4.99
CA VAL A 176 7.00 23.56 5.72
C VAL A 176 8.12 23.96 4.75
N GLY A 177 8.22 23.29 3.59
CA GLY A 177 9.22 23.58 2.60
C GLY A 177 9.10 25.00 2.02
N LEU A 178 7.89 25.46 1.72
CA LEU A 178 7.61 26.84 1.29
C LEU A 178 7.99 27.84 2.39
N ALA A 179 7.69 27.53 3.66
CA ALA A 179 7.99 28.41 4.79
C ALA A 179 9.49 28.53 5.06
N LEU A 180 10.25 27.44 4.94
CA LEU A 180 11.66 27.41 5.31
C LEU A 180 12.58 27.91 4.19
N VAL A 181 12.42 27.40 2.98
CA VAL A 181 13.38 27.60 1.88
C VAL A 181 12.74 28.03 0.55
N GLY A 182 11.44 27.86 0.41
CA GLY A 182 10.73 28.15 -0.83
C GLY A 182 10.32 29.63 -0.97
N PRO A 183 9.56 29.94 -2.03
CA PRO A 183 9.02 31.29 -2.23
C PRO A 183 7.90 31.58 -1.22
N ARG A 184 8.26 32.05 -0.02
CA ARG A 184 7.35 32.29 1.12
C ARG A 184 6.10 33.11 0.78
N ARG A 185 6.18 33.99 -0.23
CA ARG A 185 5.03 34.77 -0.74
C ARG A 185 3.89 33.89 -1.22
N ARG A 186 4.17 32.63 -1.60
CA ARG A 186 3.15 31.65 -2.02
C ARG A 186 2.20 31.29 -0.87
N LEU A 187 2.69 31.26 0.36
CA LEU A 187 1.84 31.03 1.54
C LEU A 187 0.79 32.12 1.76
N LEU A 188 0.98 33.30 1.16
CA LEU A 188 0.00 34.40 1.16
C LEU A 188 -0.90 34.39 -0.08
N SER A 189 -0.68 33.45 -1.01
CA SER A 189 -1.43 33.37 -2.26
C SER A 189 -2.84 32.83 -2.03
N PRO A 190 -3.89 33.48 -2.57
CA PRO A 190 -5.25 32.96 -2.50
C PRO A 190 -5.41 31.59 -3.17
N TRP A 191 -4.54 31.25 -4.13
CA TRP A 191 -4.55 29.96 -4.82
C TRP A 191 -4.09 28.82 -3.92
N VAL A 192 -3.12 29.05 -3.04
CA VAL A 192 -2.66 28.05 -2.06
C VAL A 192 -3.74 27.83 -0.99
N TRP A 193 -4.35 28.90 -0.49
CA TRP A 193 -5.47 28.79 0.44
C TRP A 193 -6.73 28.18 -0.20
N GLY A 194 -7.00 28.53 -1.46
CA GLY A 194 -8.04 27.90 -2.26
C GLY A 194 -7.79 26.40 -2.45
N ALA A 195 -6.53 25.98 -2.66
CA ALA A 195 -6.16 24.58 -2.72
C ALA A 195 -6.38 23.86 -1.39
N ALA A 196 -5.97 24.48 -0.27
CA ALA A 196 -6.21 23.93 1.07
C ALA A 196 -7.72 23.80 1.36
N GLY A 197 -8.49 24.85 1.05
CA GLY A 197 -9.96 24.85 1.17
C GLY A 197 -10.61 23.76 0.30
N LEU A 198 -10.13 23.58 -0.93
CA LEU A 198 -10.63 22.54 -1.83
C LEU A 198 -10.27 21.13 -1.35
N THR A 199 -9.06 20.94 -0.81
CA THR A 199 -8.67 19.66 -0.17
C THR A 199 -9.62 19.33 0.98
N VAL A 200 -9.91 20.27 1.85
CA VAL A 200 -10.84 20.08 2.96
C VAL A 200 -12.26 19.84 2.46
N LEU A 201 -12.73 20.62 1.48
CA LEU A 201 -14.08 20.51 0.94
C LEU A 201 -14.30 19.14 0.28
N VAL A 202 -13.37 18.71 -0.57
CA VAL A 202 -13.44 17.40 -1.22
C VAL A 202 -13.29 16.27 -0.19
N GLY A 203 -12.37 16.41 0.76
CA GLY A 203 -12.12 15.42 1.81
C GLY A 203 -13.12 15.49 2.99
N LEU A 204 -14.13 16.40 2.95
CA LEU A 204 -15.03 16.67 4.06
C LEU A 204 -15.73 15.43 4.62
N PRO A 205 -16.29 14.51 3.80
CA PRO A 205 -16.87 13.27 4.33
C PRO A 205 -15.90 12.44 5.18
N ASN A 206 -14.64 12.36 4.79
CA ASN A 206 -13.63 11.65 5.58
C ASN A 206 -13.30 12.42 6.89
N VAL A 207 -13.21 13.76 6.83
CA VAL A 207 -13.02 14.58 8.04
C VAL A 207 -14.18 14.36 9.02
N VAL A 208 -15.43 14.37 8.53
CA VAL A 208 -16.61 14.09 9.35
C VAL A 208 -16.53 12.70 9.96
N TYR A 209 -16.19 11.69 9.15
CA TYR A 209 -16.01 10.31 9.64
C TYR A 209 -14.99 10.25 10.79
N GLN A 210 -13.80 10.86 10.61
CA GLN A 210 -12.77 10.89 11.65
C GLN A 210 -13.28 11.51 12.96
N LEU A 211 -14.00 12.64 12.87
CA LEU A 211 -14.48 13.37 14.05
C LEU A 211 -15.64 12.65 14.76
N THR A 212 -16.46 11.90 14.04
CA THR A 212 -17.61 11.19 14.60
C THR A 212 -17.29 9.77 15.09
N HIS A 213 -16.08 9.24 14.81
CA HIS A 213 -15.65 7.89 15.19
C HIS A 213 -14.35 7.90 16.02
N ASP A 214 -14.10 8.96 16.79
CA ASP A 214 -12.96 9.09 17.72
C ASP A 214 -11.60 8.97 17.04
N LEU A 215 -11.45 9.60 15.85
CA LEU A 215 -10.20 9.62 15.07
C LEU A 215 -9.59 8.24 14.85
N PRO A 216 -10.32 7.30 14.23
CA PRO A 216 -9.93 5.89 14.16
C PRO A 216 -8.55 5.69 13.52
N GLN A 217 -8.20 6.44 12.47
CA GLN A 217 -6.89 6.30 11.82
C GLN A 217 -5.75 6.86 12.66
N LEU A 218 -6.00 7.78 13.60
CA LEU A 218 -5.00 8.19 14.57
C LEU A 218 -4.75 7.08 15.60
N ARG A 219 -5.81 6.36 16.01
CA ARG A 219 -5.69 5.18 16.89
C ARG A 219 -4.89 4.09 16.18
N MET A 220 -5.23 3.78 14.94
CA MET A 220 -4.48 2.81 14.12
C MET A 220 -3.01 3.23 13.94
N GLY A 221 -2.74 4.50 13.64
CA GLY A 221 -1.37 5.01 13.51
C GLY A 221 -0.56 4.89 14.81
N ARG A 222 -1.19 4.98 15.98
CA ARG A 222 -0.53 4.73 17.29
C ARG A 222 -0.26 3.25 17.48
N ALA A 223 -1.23 2.38 17.21
CA ALA A 223 -1.03 0.92 17.29
C ALA A 223 0.11 0.47 16.39
N LEU A 224 0.13 0.88 15.12
CA LEU A 224 1.23 0.58 14.19
C LEU A 224 2.58 1.12 14.70
N SER A 225 2.62 2.30 15.32
CA SER A 225 3.83 2.85 15.91
C SER A 225 4.31 2.03 17.10
N GLU A 226 3.39 1.58 17.96
CA GLU A 226 3.70 0.76 19.13
C GLU A 226 4.20 -0.63 18.73
N ASN A 227 3.56 -1.25 17.73
CA ASN A 227 3.89 -2.60 17.28
C ASN A 227 5.16 -2.62 16.42
N ASN A 228 5.33 -1.68 15.47
CA ASN A 228 6.28 -1.82 14.37
C ASN A 228 7.52 -0.93 14.49
N ALA A 229 7.53 0.13 15.34
CA ALA A 229 8.57 1.14 15.30
C ALA A 229 10.00 0.61 15.55
N GLY A 230 10.12 -0.50 16.31
CA GLY A 230 11.40 -1.17 16.57
C GLY A 230 12.07 -1.65 15.28
N ASP A 231 11.29 -2.23 14.40
CA ASP A 231 11.76 -2.81 13.14
C ASP A 231 11.74 -1.78 11.99
N VAL A 232 10.71 -0.93 11.92
CA VAL A 232 10.56 0.07 10.86
C VAL A 232 11.70 1.08 10.84
N ARG A 233 12.15 1.57 12.00
CA ARG A 233 13.21 2.60 12.07
C ARG A 233 14.55 2.18 11.46
N PRO A 234 15.10 0.97 11.70
CA PRO A 234 16.28 0.51 10.99
C PRO A 234 16.00 0.14 9.54
N PHE A 235 14.86 -0.55 9.26
CA PHE A 235 14.55 -1.03 7.92
C PHE A 235 14.22 0.09 6.92
N MET A 236 13.67 1.24 7.34
CA MET A 236 13.36 2.32 6.41
C MET A 236 14.57 2.80 5.60
N TRP A 237 15.79 2.74 6.15
CA TRP A 237 17.00 3.11 5.42
C TRP A 237 17.31 2.14 4.28
N VAL A 238 17.05 0.84 4.50
CA VAL A 238 17.14 -0.18 3.44
C VAL A 238 16.06 0.07 2.39
N PHE A 239 14.81 0.35 2.84
CA PHE A 239 13.72 0.68 1.94
C PHE A 239 13.99 1.90 1.07
N LEU A 240 14.64 2.94 1.58
CA LEU A 240 15.06 4.10 0.78
C LEU A 240 15.97 3.72 -0.40
N VAL A 241 16.82 2.70 -0.22
CA VAL A 241 17.72 2.21 -1.26
C VAL A 241 16.98 1.33 -2.27
N ILE A 242 16.14 0.40 -1.79
CA ILE A 242 15.44 -0.55 -2.66
C ILE A 242 14.18 0.01 -3.30
N ALA A 243 13.62 1.11 -2.80
CA ALA A 243 12.38 1.73 -3.27
C ALA A 243 12.33 1.92 -4.80
N LEU A 244 13.34 2.58 -5.32
CA LEU A 244 13.54 2.73 -6.76
C LEU A 244 14.55 1.69 -7.30
N GLY A 245 15.36 1.14 -6.41
CA GLY A 245 16.42 0.18 -6.63
C GLY A 245 17.82 0.76 -6.45
N PRO A 246 18.78 -0.03 -5.98
CA PRO A 246 20.12 0.43 -5.62
C PRO A 246 20.86 1.25 -6.70
N PRO A 247 20.84 0.89 -7.99
CA PRO A 247 21.51 1.69 -9.02
C PRO A 247 20.90 3.09 -9.17
N LEU A 248 19.61 3.27 -8.86
CA LEU A 248 18.89 4.53 -9.06
C LEU A 248 19.10 5.52 -7.92
N VAL A 249 19.71 5.11 -6.81
CA VAL A 249 20.06 5.97 -5.67
C VAL A 249 20.90 7.16 -6.12
N VAL A 250 21.92 6.93 -6.95
CA VAL A 250 22.78 7.99 -7.49
C VAL A 250 21.96 9.03 -8.26
N ILE A 251 20.96 8.58 -9.01
CA ILE A 251 20.12 9.47 -9.82
C ILE A 251 19.22 10.33 -8.92
N TRP A 252 18.48 9.74 -7.96
CA TRP A 252 17.59 10.55 -7.13
C TRP A 252 18.37 11.45 -6.15
N LEU A 253 19.57 11.07 -5.69
CA LEU A 253 20.44 11.95 -4.93
C LEU A 253 20.93 13.14 -5.77
N ALA A 254 21.32 12.90 -7.05
CA ALA A 254 21.62 13.98 -7.99
C ALA A 254 20.40 14.89 -8.22
N GLY A 255 19.19 14.30 -8.19
CA GLY A 255 17.92 15.02 -8.28
C GLY A 255 17.66 15.93 -7.08
N LEU A 256 17.87 15.45 -5.86
CA LEU A 256 17.76 16.29 -4.66
C LEU A 256 18.72 17.50 -4.75
N ARG A 257 19.97 17.25 -5.20
CA ARG A 257 20.92 18.34 -5.43
C ARG A 257 20.45 19.31 -6.51
N ALA A 258 19.86 18.82 -7.60
CA ALA A 258 19.34 19.65 -8.69
C ALA A 258 18.15 20.50 -8.21
N LEU A 259 17.18 19.90 -7.52
CA LEU A 259 16.04 20.61 -6.93
C LEU A 259 16.47 21.67 -5.93
N TRP A 260 17.48 21.36 -5.08
CA TRP A 260 18.00 22.34 -4.10
C TRP A 260 18.58 23.58 -4.73
N ARG A 261 19.14 23.50 -5.93
CA ARG A 261 19.75 24.62 -6.65
C ARG A 261 18.74 25.56 -7.32
N ASP A 262 17.52 25.11 -7.58
CA ASP A 262 16.46 25.93 -8.16
C ASP A 262 15.57 26.50 -7.06
N GLU A 263 15.67 27.81 -6.81
CA GLU A 263 14.92 28.49 -5.73
C GLU A 263 13.40 28.32 -5.82
N ARG A 264 12.87 28.07 -7.01
CA ARG A 264 11.44 27.91 -7.25
C ARG A 264 10.91 26.58 -6.73
N VAL A 265 11.74 25.55 -6.68
CA VAL A 265 11.34 24.16 -6.39
C VAL A 265 12.17 23.48 -5.29
N ARG A 266 13.17 24.17 -4.69
CA ARG A 266 13.99 23.59 -3.60
C ARG A 266 13.20 23.15 -2.38
N PHE A 267 11.99 23.68 -2.18
CA PHE A 267 11.10 23.26 -1.11
C PHE A 267 10.73 21.75 -1.22
N LEU A 268 10.78 21.16 -2.41
CA LEU A 268 10.54 19.73 -2.60
C LEU A 268 11.60 18.83 -1.92
N VAL A 269 12.81 19.34 -1.72
CA VAL A 269 13.83 18.63 -0.93
C VAL A 269 13.42 18.57 0.53
N VAL A 270 12.83 19.66 1.05
CA VAL A 270 12.29 19.68 2.42
C VAL A 270 11.09 18.75 2.52
N VAL A 271 10.25 18.61 1.48
CA VAL A 271 9.17 17.62 1.45
C VAL A 271 9.72 16.22 1.66
N VAL A 272 10.77 15.83 0.91
CA VAL A 272 11.41 14.51 1.10
C VAL A 272 11.91 14.35 2.53
N ALA A 273 12.59 15.36 3.07
CA ALA A 273 13.10 15.32 4.45
C ALA A 273 11.96 15.21 5.49
N VAL A 274 10.84 15.92 5.31
CA VAL A 274 9.67 15.84 6.20
C VAL A 274 9.05 14.45 6.16
N VAL A 275 8.90 13.85 4.97
CA VAL A 275 8.33 12.50 4.83
C VAL A 275 9.25 11.46 5.47
N VAL A 276 10.56 11.54 5.24
CA VAL A 276 11.54 10.65 5.88
C VAL A 276 11.52 10.80 7.40
N LEU A 277 11.51 12.04 7.90
CA LEU A 277 11.43 12.32 9.34
C LEU A 277 10.11 11.79 9.94
N PHE A 278 8.99 12.03 9.27
CA PHE A 278 7.69 11.50 9.69
C PHE A 278 7.71 9.97 9.78
N THR A 279 8.25 9.28 8.77
CA THR A 279 8.37 7.83 8.74
C THR A 279 9.22 7.32 9.92
N PHE A 280 10.36 7.97 10.18
CA PHE A 280 11.25 7.62 11.30
C PHE A 280 10.58 7.83 12.66
N VAL A 281 9.90 8.96 12.84
CA VAL A 281 9.25 9.31 14.11
C VAL A 281 8.04 8.43 14.37
N SER A 282 7.15 8.29 13.38
CA SER A 282 5.95 7.45 13.51
C SER A 282 6.29 5.98 13.63
N GLY A 283 7.31 5.50 12.90
CA GLY A 283 7.66 4.08 12.87
C GLY A 283 6.53 3.16 12.38
N ALA A 284 5.55 3.70 11.66
CA ALA A 284 4.36 2.93 11.26
C ALA A 284 4.64 1.99 10.08
N GLN A 285 5.23 2.53 8.99
CA GLN A 285 5.51 1.72 7.80
C GLN A 285 6.77 2.24 7.08
N PRO A 286 7.75 1.38 6.71
CA PRO A 286 9.06 1.81 6.20
C PRO A 286 9.00 2.36 4.76
N HIS A 287 7.96 2.06 4.00
CA HIS A 287 7.86 2.38 2.58
C HIS A 287 7.29 3.80 2.27
N TYR A 288 6.81 4.56 3.25
CA TYR A 288 6.18 5.87 2.99
C TYR A 288 7.04 6.86 2.17
N PRO A 289 8.38 6.94 2.32
CA PRO A 289 9.19 7.82 1.48
C PRO A 289 9.17 7.46 -0.01
N MET A 290 8.77 6.23 -0.38
CA MET A 290 8.73 5.79 -1.78
C MET A 290 7.82 6.65 -2.65
N PHE A 291 6.76 7.27 -2.08
CA PHE A 291 5.79 8.04 -2.85
C PHE A 291 6.31 9.41 -3.31
N VAL A 292 7.33 9.98 -2.66
CA VAL A 292 7.91 11.28 -3.03
C VAL A 292 9.22 11.15 -3.81
N LEU A 293 9.93 10.02 -3.69
CA LEU A 293 11.20 9.79 -4.41
C LEU A 293 11.10 9.87 -5.94
N PRO A 294 9.99 9.51 -6.62
CA PRO A 294 9.86 9.66 -8.07
C PRO A 294 10.11 11.09 -8.58
N VAL A 295 9.77 12.10 -7.76
CA VAL A 295 10.04 13.51 -8.11
C VAL A 295 11.54 13.82 -8.10
N ALA A 296 12.25 13.36 -7.08
CA ALA A 296 13.70 13.48 -7.00
C ALA A 296 14.39 12.68 -8.12
N PHE A 297 13.88 11.48 -8.42
CA PHE A 297 14.38 10.66 -9.52
C PHE A 297 14.23 11.37 -10.87
N ALA A 298 13.06 11.94 -11.18
CA ALA A 298 12.82 12.69 -12.39
C ALA A 298 13.80 13.88 -12.52
N ALA A 299 14.01 14.63 -11.44
CA ALA A 299 14.96 15.74 -11.39
C ALA A 299 16.41 15.27 -11.64
N GLY A 300 16.77 14.10 -11.08
CA GLY A 300 18.08 13.49 -11.27
C GLY A 300 18.34 13.04 -12.70
N VAL A 301 17.33 12.42 -13.34
CA VAL A 301 17.41 12.07 -14.77
C VAL A 301 17.65 13.30 -15.63
N VAL A 302 16.93 14.39 -15.38
CA VAL A 302 17.11 15.65 -16.10
C VAL A 302 18.52 16.20 -15.87
N ALA A 303 19.01 16.22 -14.64
CA ALA A 303 20.34 16.73 -14.30
C ALA A 303 21.46 15.88 -14.89
N MET A 304 21.27 14.58 -15.02
CA MET A 304 22.26 13.62 -15.51
C MET A 304 22.05 13.23 -16.97
N GLU A 305 21.15 13.86 -17.72
CA GLU A 305 20.74 13.44 -19.07
C GLU A 305 21.89 13.18 -20.03
N ARG A 306 22.93 14.04 -19.95
CA ARG A 306 24.13 13.97 -20.82
C ARG A 306 24.98 12.72 -20.51
N HIS A 307 24.91 12.20 -19.31
CA HIS A 307 25.66 11.04 -18.81
C HIS A 307 24.91 9.71 -18.97
N LEU A 308 23.59 9.79 -19.26
CA LEU A 308 22.78 8.60 -19.42
C LEU A 308 23.02 7.96 -20.80
N GLY A 309 23.59 6.76 -20.80
CA GLY A 309 23.96 5.97 -21.98
C GLY A 309 23.80 4.47 -21.76
N ARG A 310 24.53 3.66 -22.52
CA ARG A 310 24.40 2.19 -22.49
C ARG A 310 24.57 1.58 -21.09
N VAL A 311 25.52 2.08 -20.30
CA VAL A 311 25.76 1.58 -18.93
C VAL A 311 24.50 1.75 -18.09
N TRP A 312 23.87 2.91 -18.12
CA TRP A 312 22.62 3.16 -17.42
C TRP A 312 21.46 2.31 -17.94
N GLY A 313 21.44 2.03 -19.27
CA GLY A 313 20.47 1.09 -19.83
C GLY A 313 20.61 -0.31 -19.23
N VAL A 314 21.84 -0.80 -19.09
CA VAL A 314 22.14 -2.09 -18.43
C VAL A 314 21.74 -2.02 -16.94
N LEU A 315 22.10 -0.95 -16.23
CA LEU A 315 21.74 -0.78 -14.82
C LEU A 315 20.22 -0.76 -14.61
N PHE A 316 19.45 -0.11 -15.48
CA PHE A 316 17.99 -0.13 -15.43
C PHE A 316 17.43 -1.53 -15.70
N ALA A 317 17.99 -2.27 -16.66
CA ALA A 317 17.59 -3.63 -16.95
C ALA A 317 17.87 -4.57 -15.75
N VAL A 318 19.06 -4.46 -15.15
CA VAL A 318 19.42 -5.22 -13.93
C VAL A 318 18.48 -4.83 -12.79
N ASN A 319 18.23 -3.52 -12.60
CA ASN A 319 17.26 -3.05 -11.59
C ASN A 319 15.88 -3.67 -11.79
N GLY A 320 15.38 -3.66 -13.03
CA GLY A 320 14.09 -4.28 -13.36
C GLY A 320 14.06 -5.78 -13.11
N ALA A 321 15.13 -6.50 -13.40
CA ALA A 321 15.23 -7.93 -13.11
C ALA A 321 15.21 -8.22 -11.59
N VAL A 322 15.98 -7.46 -10.81
CA VAL A 322 15.97 -7.58 -9.34
C VAL A 322 14.59 -7.19 -8.77
N SER A 323 14.03 -6.07 -9.21
CA SER A 323 12.70 -5.63 -8.78
C SER A 323 11.60 -6.64 -9.14
N ALA A 324 11.72 -7.31 -10.28
CA ALA A 324 10.80 -8.36 -10.69
C ALA A 324 10.87 -9.59 -9.76
N VAL A 325 12.05 -9.97 -9.29
CA VAL A 325 12.20 -11.05 -8.29
C VAL A 325 11.55 -10.65 -6.96
N ILE A 326 11.70 -9.39 -6.54
CA ILE A 326 11.14 -8.87 -5.29
C ILE A 326 9.60 -8.75 -5.34
N ALA A 327 9.02 -8.53 -6.53
CA ALA A 327 7.62 -8.12 -6.65
C ALA A 327 6.71 -9.14 -7.36
N LEU A 328 7.27 -10.01 -8.23
CA LEU A 328 6.46 -10.79 -9.17
C LEU A 328 6.57 -12.30 -8.91
N PRO A 329 5.53 -13.06 -9.26
CA PRO A 329 5.49 -14.52 -9.11
C PRO A 329 6.28 -15.21 -10.21
N LEU A 330 7.60 -15.09 -10.20
CA LEU A 330 8.48 -15.64 -11.23
C LEU A 330 8.81 -17.11 -11.04
N VAL A 331 8.68 -17.62 -9.81
CA VAL A 331 8.95 -19.01 -9.46
C VAL A 331 7.63 -19.75 -9.28
N PRO A 332 7.44 -20.96 -9.82
CA PRO A 332 6.22 -21.74 -9.59
C PRO A 332 5.96 -22.00 -8.10
N VAL A 333 4.70 -21.92 -7.65
CA VAL A 333 4.30 -22.08 -6.24
C VAL A 333 4.88 -23.36 -5.63
N GLY A 334 4.82 -24.50 -6.35
CA GLY A 334 5.29 -25.78 -5.82
C GLY A 334 6.81 -25.91 -5.58
N SER A 335 7.60 -24.91 -5.99
CA SER A 335 9.05 -24.90 -5.80
C SER A 335 9.57 -23.64 -5.12
N VAL A 336 8.71 -22.68 -4.82
CA VAL A 336 9.13 -21.36 -4.32
C VAL A 336 9.76 -21.44 -2.94
N GLY A 337 9.25 -22.26 -2.03
CA GLY A 337 9.81 -22.44 -0.69
C GLY A 337 11.23 -23.08 -0.68
N ALA A 338 11.59 -23.80 -1.75
CA ALA A 338 12.95 -24.31 -1.91
C ALA A 338 13.95 -23.24 -2.42
N THR A 339 13.54 -21.99 -2.58
CA THR A 339 14.34 -20.89 -3.11
C THR A 339 14.39 -19.73 -2.09
N PRO A 340 15.36 -18.82 -2.19
CA PRO A 340 15.40 -17.63 -1.34
C PRO A 340 14.39 -16.51 -1.75
N VAL A 341 13.50 -16.79 -2.71
CA VAL A 341 12.54 -15.79 -3.20
C VAL A 341 11.57 -15.33 -2.11
N PRO A 342 10.97 -16.20 -1.27
CA PRO A 342 10.09 -15.75 -0.18
C PRO A 342 10.78 -14.79 0.80
N ASP A 343 12.08 -14.93 1.05
CA ASP A 343 12.82 -14.07 1.99
C ASP A 343 12.92 -12.61 1.53
N VAL A 344 12.77 -12.36 0.22
CA VAL A 344 12.88 -11.02 -0.38
C VAL A 344 11.61 -10.53 -1.05
N ASN A 345 10.66 -11.42 -1.31
CA ASN A 345 9.38 -11.13 -1.94
C ASN A 345 8.24 -11.29 -0.91
N LEU A 346 7.97 -10.22 -0.17
CA LEU A 346 6.93 -10.21 0.85
C LEU A 346 5.54 -10.50 0.27
N LEU A 347 5.27 -10.10 -0.99
CA LEU A 347 4.01 -10.42 -1.65
C LEU A 347 3.83 -11.94 -1.87
N ALA A 348 4.92 -12.68 -2.01
CA ALA A 348 4.85 -14.14 -2.05
C ALA A 348 4.44 -14.72 -0.69
N GLN A 349 4.97 -14.17 0.41
CA GLN A 349 4.58 -14.59 1.76
C GLN A 349 3.09 -14.30 2.01
N ASP A 350 2.62 -13.10 1.65
CA ASP A 350 1.24 -12.64 1.88
C ASP A 350 0.19 -13.29 0.93
N SER A 351 0.64 -14.02 -0.12
CA SER A 351 -0.27 -14.61 -1.12
C SER A 351 -0.31 -16.13 -1.12
N ILE A 352 0.73 -16.80 -0.62
CA ILE A 352 0.87 -18.27 -0.75
C ILE A 352 0.28 -18.99 0.47
N GLY A 353 -0.44 -20.09 0.20
CA GLY A 353 -0.93 -21.01 1.24
C GLY A 353 -2.43 -20.98 1.48
N TRP A 354 -3.15 -19.96 1.05
CA TRP A 354 -4.57 -19.77 1.38
C TRP A 354 -5.45 -20.99 1.13
N PRO A 355 -5.39 -21.71 -0.02
CA PRO A 355 -6.21 -22.90 -0.23
C PRO A 355 -5.91 -23.99 0.78
N ALA A 356 -4.62 -24.28 1.08
CA ALA A 356 -4.22 -25.30 2.02
C ALA A 356 -4.66 -24.95 3.46
N TYR A 357 -4.52 -23.68 3.85
CA TYR A 357 -4.97 -23.20 5.16
C TYR A 357 -6.49 -23.30 5.33
N VAL A 358 -7.25 -22.87 4.31
CA VAL A 358 -8.71 -22.95 4.30
C VAL A 358 -9.19 -24.38 4.38
N ASP A 359 -8.56 -25.34 3.68
CA ASP A 359 -8.89 -26.75 3.74
C ASP A 359 -8.65 -27.33 5.15
N GLN A 360 -7.55 -26.97 5.81
CA GLN A 360 -7.23 -27.45 7.17
C GLN A 360 -8.17 -26.86 8.22
N ILE A 361 -8.50 -25.56 8.12
CA ILE A 361 -9.48 -24.91 9.01
C ILE A 361 -10.86 -25.49 8.75
N GLY A 362 -11.24 -25.67 7.48
CA GLY A 362 -12.49 -26.29 7.07
C GLY A 362 -12.64 -27.70 7.62
N ALA A 363 -11.62 -28.54 7.54
CA ALA A 363 -11.65 -29.89 8.09
C ALA A 363 -11.85 -29.88 9.62
N ALA A 364 -11.25 -28.93 10.33
CA ALA A 364 -11.48 -28.79 11.79
C ALA A 364 -12.93 -28.36 12.11
N TYR A 365 -13.52 -27.48 11.29
CA TYR A 365 -14.90 -27.04 11.42
C TYR A 365 -15.88 -28.17 11.07
N ASP A 366 -15.68 -28.85 9.93
CA ASP A 366 -16.54 -29.93 9.42
C ASP A 366 -16.57 -31.14 10.37
N GLY A 367 -15.50 -31.36 11.14
CA GLY A 367 -15.40 -32.38 12.17
C GLY A 367 -16.20 -32.08 13.48
N LEU A 368 -16.87 -30.93 13.59
CA LEU A 368 -17.67 -30.59 14.75
C LEU A 368 -19.04 -31.28 14.71
N PRO A 369 -19.54 -31.72 15.84
CA PRO A 369 -20.86 -32.40 15.91
C PRO A 369 -22.06 -31.45 15.78
N ASP A 370 -21.88 -30.16 16.05
CA ASP A 370 -22.95 -29.15 16.06
C ASP A 370 -22.44 -27.86 15.38
N HIS A 371 -22.84 -27.68 14.13
CA HIS A 371 -22.53 -26.47 13.33
C HIS A 371 -23.49 -25.30 13.62
N ALA A 372 -24.65 -25.55 14.21
CA ALA A 372 -25.63 -24.50 14.50
C ALA A 372 -25.09 -23.50 15.52
N HIS A 373 -24.33 -23.99 16.50
CA HIS A 373 -23.73 -23.19 17.57
C HIS A 373 -22.20 -23.06 17.45
N ALA A 374 -21.66 -23.36 16.27
CA ALA A 374 -20.23 -23.26 15.97
C ALA A 374 -19.91 -22.13 14.97
N VAL A 375 -18.74 -21.51 15.15
CA VAL A 375 -18.18 -20.50 14.24
C VAL A 375 -16.67 -20.70 14.13
N VAL A 376 -16.06 -20.06 13.11
CA VAL A 376 -14.61 -19.88 13.04
C VAL A 376 -14.29 -18.45 13.49
N VAL A 377 -13.28 -18.30 14.35
CA VAL A 377 -12.71 -17.00 14.75
C VAL A 377 -11.23 -17.02 14.39
N THR A 378 -10.81 -16.08 13.55
CA THR A 378 -9.43 -15.97 13.10
C THR A 378 -8.73 -14.80 13.80
N SER A 379 -7.44 -14.98 14.09
CA SER A 379 -6.61 -13.94 14.65
C SER A 379 -6.21 -12.89 13.60
N ASN A 380 -6.26 -13.25 12.32
CA ASN A 380 -5.73 -12.50 11.21
C ASN A 380 -6.85 -12.26 10.17
N TYR A 381 -6.90 -11.05 9.62
CA TYR A 381 -7.89 -10.66 8.60
C TYR A 381 -7.71 -11.40 7.27
N GLY A 382 -6.48 -11.81 6.93
CA GLY A 382 -6.21 -12.61 5.73
C GLY A 382 -6.86 -13.98 5.80
N GLU A 383 -6.74 -14.67 6.95
CA GLU A 383 -7.42 -15.94 7.24
C GLU A 383 -8.95 -15.79 7.14
N ALA A 384 -9.50 -14.69 7.72
CA ALA A 384 -10.93 -14.39 7.63
C ALA A 384 -11.39 -14.22 6.19
N GLY A 385 -10.65 -13.41 5.42
CA GLY A 385 -10.97 -13.12 4.02
C GLY A 385 -10.85 -14.35 3.12
N ALA A 386 -9.83 -15.18 3.34
CA ALA A 386 -9.66 -16.44 2.61
C ALA A 386 -10.83 -17.41 2.86
N LEU A 387 -11.21 -17.59 4.12
CA LEU A 387 -12.37 -18.44 4.49
C LEU A 387 -13.67 -17.87 3.92
N ALA A 388 -13.93 -16.59 4.08
CA ALA A 388 -15.14 -15.96 3.56
C ALA A 388 -15.29 -16.13 2.03
N ARG A 389 -14.17 -16.14 1.30
CA ARG A 389 -14.16 -16.31 -0.15
C ARG A 389 -14.24 -17.77 -0.57
N MET A 390 -13.48 -18.67 0.04
CA MET A 390 -13.29 -20.05 -0.42
C MET A 390 -14.26 -21.03 0.26
N ARG A 391 -14.80 -20.68 1.43
CA ARG A 391 -15.76 -21.47 2.21
C ARG A 391 -16.93 -20.59 2.71
N PRO A 392 -17.75 -20.05 1.78
CA PRO A 392 -18.87 -19.16 2.13
C PRO A 392 -19.96 -19.85 3.00
N ASP A 393 -19.93 -21.17 3.09
CA ASP A 393 -20.76 -21.99 3.98
C ASP A 393 -20.34 -21.90 5.44
N VAL A 394 -19.09 -21.47 5.75
CA VAL A 394 -18.55 -21.36 7.09
C VAL A 394 -18.77 -19.94 7.63
N ARG A 395 -19.33 -19.84 8.84
CA ARG A 395 -19.46 -18.54 9.52
C ARG A 395 -18.14 -18.15 10.14
N VAL A 396 -17.44 -17.20 9.52
CA VAL A 396 -16.14 -16.70 9.97
C VAL A 396 -16.25 -15.29 10.56
N PHE A 397 -15.46 -15.02 11.60
CA PHE A 397 -15.33 -13.74 12.28
C PHE A 397 -13.85 -13.48 12.59
N SER A 398 -13.46 -12.21 12.64
CA SER A 398 -12.16 -11.78 13.15
C SER A 398 -12.33 -10.52 14.00
N ALA A 399 -11.64 -10.46 15.12
CA ALA A 399 -11.63 -9.29 15.99
C ALA A 399 -10.49 -8.31 15.65
N GLN A 400 -9.82 -8.51 14.52
CA GLN A 400 -8.75 -7.63 14.03
C GLN A 400 -9.33 -6.47 13.24
N ASN A 401 -8.77 -5.29 13.45
CA ASN A 401 -9.02 -4.07 12.67
C ASN A 401 -10.52 -3.78 12.46
N ALA A 402 -10.94 -3.42 11.26
CA ALA A 402 -12.33 -3.08 10.96
C ALA A 402 -13.30 -4.26 11.00
N LEU A 403 -12.83 -5.51 10.98
CA LEU A 403 -13.70 -6.68 11.10
C LEU A 403 -14.36 -6.77 12.48
N PHE A 404 -13.67 -6.28 13.52
CA PHE A 404 -14.22 -6.19 14.86
C PHE A 404 -15.57 -5.45 14.91
N ASP A 405 -15.64 -4.29 14.24
CA ASP A 405 -16.84 -3.44 14.23
C ASP A 405 -17.93 -3.95 13.29
N GLN A 406 -17.62 -4.84 12.36
CA GLN A 406 -18.57 -5.29 11.33
C GLN A 406 -19.48 -6.42 11.77
N ALA A 407 -18.95 -7.35 12.54
CA ALA A 407 -19.72 -8.47 13.05
C ALA A 407 -19.01 -9.17 14.22
N ARG A 408 -19.78 -9.73 15.13
CA ARG A 408 -19.30 -10.63 16.17
C ARG A 408 -20.05 -11.97 16.12
N PRO A 409 -19.51 -13.03 16.72
CA PRO A 409 -20.25 -14.29 16.91
C PRO A 409 -21.60 -14.08 17.59
N PRO A 410 -22.65 -14.81 17.19
CA PRO A 410 -23.96 -14.80 17.85
C PRO A 410 -23.86 -15.21 19.32
N ASP A 411 -24.73 -14.66 20.18
CA ASP A 411 -24.71 -14.94 21.62
C ASP A 411 -24.92 -16.43 21.98
N GLY A 412 -25.59 -17.21 21.09
CA GLY A 412 -25.77 -18.64 21.24
C GLY A 412 -24.57 -19.52 20.81
N THR A 413 -23.44 -18.91 20.41
CA THR A 413 -22.25 -19.66 19.99
C THR A 413 -21.56 -20.29 21.20
N THR A 414 -21.40 -21.59 21.18
CA THR A 414 -20.78 -22.39 22.27
C THR A 414 -19.46 -23.02 21.86
N THR A 415 -19.22 -23.15 20.55
CA THR A 415 -18.00 -23.77 19.99
C THR A 415 -17.35 -22.86 18.99
N VAL A 416 -16.03 -22.70 19.09
CA VAL A 416 -15.22 -21.88 18.21
C VAL A 416 -14.07 -22.71 17.66
N VAL A 417 -13.91 -22.70 16.34
CA VAL A 417 -12.62 -23.05 15.73
C VAL A 417 -11.79 -21.77 15.73
N LEU A 418 -10.86 -21.69 16.66
CA LEU A 418 -9.94 -20.54 16.76
C LEU A 418 -8.68 -20.81 15.94
N VAL A 419 -8.30 -19.84 15.12
CA VAL A 419 -7.12 -19.91 14.24
C VAL A 419 -6.15 -18.80 14.60
N GLY A 420 -4.86 -19.13 14.64
CA GLY A 420 -3.79 -18.13 14.70
C GLY A 420 -3.32 -17.76 16.10
N GLY A 421 -2.63 -16.62 16.18
CA GLY A 421 -1.79 -16.19 17.31
C GLY A 421 -2.54 -15.85 18.60
N GLN A 422 -3.87 -15.66 18.57
CA GLN A 422 -4.66 -15.28 19.77
C GLN A 422 -5.01 -16.48 20.69
N LEU A 423 -4.50 -17.68 20.41
CA LEU A 423 -4.75 -18.84 21.24
C LEU A 423 -4.34 -18.68 22.73
N PRO A 424 -3.23 -18.02 23.08
CA PRO A 424 -2.88 -17.80 24.50
C PRO A 424 -3.95 -17.01 25.26
N GLU A 425 -4.47 -15.93 24.68
CA GLU A 425 -5.53 -15.08 25.22
C GLU A 425 -6.85 -15.88 25.35
N ALA A 426 -7.19 -16.63 24.30
CA ALA A 426 -8.41 -17.40 24.23
C ALA A 426 -8.45 -18.54 25.27
N ARG A 427 -7.31 -19.11 25.69
CA ARG A 427 -7.26 -20.12 26.78
C ARG A 427 -7.75 -19.58 28.13
N GLY A 428 -7.64 -18.29 28.35
CA GLY A 428 -8.23 -17.62 29.52
C GLY A 428 -9.75 -17.47 29.44
N LEU A 429 -10.31 -17.54 28.23
CA LEU A 429 -11.71 -17.24 27.91
C LEU A 429 -12.53 -18.50 27.59
N PHE A 430 -11.89 -19.58 27.16
CA PHE A 430 -12.49 -20.83 26.70
C PHE A 430 -11.69 -22.05 27.21
N THR A 431 -12.25 -23.23 27.05
CA THR A 431 -11.53 -24.50 27.12
C THR A 431 -11.09 -24.89 25.73
N CYS A 432 -9.79 -24.73 25.40
CA CYS A 432 -9.24 -24.91 24.05
C CYS A 432 -8.38 -26.16 23.94
N ARG A 433 -8.54 -26.91 22.84
CA ARG A 433 -7.68 -28.02 22.42
C ARG A 433 -7.18 -27.78 21.00
N VAL A 434 -5.87 -27.75 20.79
CA VAL A 434 -5.25 -27.69 19.46
C VAL A 434 -5.55 -29.00 18.73
N VAL A 435 -6.04 -28.90 17.51
CA VAL A 435 -6.43 -30.05 16.66
C VAL A 435 -5.56 -30.15 15.42
N ALA A 436 -4.99 -29.02 14.94
CA ALA A 436 -4.07 -28.98 13.82
C ALA A 436 -3.11 -27.77 13.95
N ARG A 437 -2.13 -27.72 13.08
CA ARG A 437 -1.33 -26.53 12.80
C ARG A 437 -1.38 -26.26 11.31
N LEU A 438 -1.43 -25.00 10.92
CA LEU A 438 -1.47 -24.59 9.53
C LEU A 438 -0.16 -24.94 8.83
N ASP A 439 -0.29 -25.49 7.62
CA ASP A 439 0.82 -25.86 6.75
C ASP A 439 0.45 -25.54 5.30
N ASN A 440 1.24 -24.68 4.65
CA ASN A 440 1.00 -24.32 3.24
C ASN A 440 1.43 -25.42 2.25
N GLY A 441 2.13 -26.45 2.70
CA GLY A 441 2.55 -27.59 1.89
C GLY A 441 3.68 -27.28 0.89
N VAL A 442 4.28 -26.08 0.96
CA VAL A 442 5.35 -25.64 0.04
C VAL A 442 6.52 -24.96 0.77
N ASP A 443 6.57 -25.10 2.10
CA ASP A 443 7.66 -24.62 2.97
C ASP A 443 7.94 -23.10 2.83
N VAL A 444 6.92 -22.27 2.59
CA VAL A 444 7.02 -20.82 2.66
C VAL A 444 6.83 -20.39 4.10
N ASP A 445 7.83 -19.74 4.68
CA ASP A 445 7.76 -19.16 6.00
C ASP A 445 6.99 -17.83 5.92
N ASN A 446 5.72 -17.87 6.28
CA ASN A 446 4.81 -16.72 6.37
C ASN A 446 4.12 -16.67 7.73
N GLU A 447 3.33 -15.63 7.97
CA GLU A 447 2.71 -15.38 9.27
C GLU A 447 1.78 -16.51 9.72
N GLU A 448 1.12 -17.18 8.78
CA GLU A 448 0.16 -18.25 9.04
C GLU A 448 0.81 -19.62 9.24
N GLN A 449 2.02 -19.84 8.71
CA GLN A 449 2.70 -21.13 8.77
C GLN A 449 2.95 -21.57 10.21
N GLY A 450 2.53 -22.78 10.55
CA GLY A 450 2.68 -23.36 11.89
C GLY A 450 1.71 -22.81 12.94
N GLN A 451 0.85 -21.84 12.60
CA GLN A 451 -0.16 -21.31 13.52
C GLN A 451 -1.16 -22.39 13.97
N PRO A 452 -1.62 -22.33 15.22
CA PRO A 452 -2.52 -23.33 15.76
C PRO A 452 -3.95 -23.18 15.21
N VAL A 453 -4.59 -24.32 14.95
CA VAL A 453 -6.04 -24.45 14.80
C VAL A 453 -6.54 -25.16 16.04
N ALA A 454 -7.39 -24.51 16.82
CA ALA A 454 -7.89 -25.05 18.10
C ALA A 454 -9.41 -25.06 18.16
N VAL A 455 -9.98 -26.14 18.68
CA VAL A 455 -11.40 -26.19 19.05
C VAL A 455 -11.53 -25.70 20.49
N CYS A 456 -12.23 -24.59 20.66
CA CYS A 456 -12.48 -23.93 21.94
C CYS A 456 -13.98 -24.04 22.29
N ARG A 457 -14.29 -24.40 23.53
CA ARG A 457 -15.65 -24.61 24.05
C ARG A 457 -15.83 -23.92 25.39
N ASP A 458 -17.05 -23.89 25.87
CA ASP A 458 -17.42 -23.42 27.21
C ASP A 458 -16.98 -21.93 27.39
N PRO A 459 -17.57 -20.99 26.64
CA PRO A 459 -17.28 -19.59 26.80
C PRO A 459 -17.52 -19.13 28.24
N ARG A 460 -16.53 -18.54 28.87
CA ARG A 460 -16.56 -18.12 30.27
C ARG A 460 -17.22 -16.78 30.52
N LEU A 461 -17.46 -16.02 29.46
CA LEU A 461 -18.06 -14.70 29.46
C LEU A 461 -19.11 -14.59 28.36
N PRO A 462 -20.06 -13.65 28.44
CA PRO A 462 -20.93 -13.31 27.31
C PRO A 462 -20.15 -12.81 26.10
N TRP A 463 -20.63 -13.10 24.88
CA TRP A 463 -19.95 -12.77 23.64
C TRP A 463 -19.52 -11.31 23.49
N PRO A 464 -20.30 -10.29 23.89
CA PRO A 464 -19.82 -8.91 23.83
C PRO A 464 -18.50 -8.72 24.58
N GLN A 465 -18.38 -9.27 25.81
CA GLN A 465 -17.17 -9.15 26.62
C GLN A 465 -16.00 -10.00 26.09
N LEU A 466 -16.30 -11.17 25.52
CA LEU A 466 -15.31 -11.99 24.83
C LEU A 466 -14.73 -11.28 23.62
N TRP A 467 -15.61 -10.66 22.84
CA TRP A 467 -15.24 -9.95 21.62
C TRP A 467 -14.32 -8.76 21.91
N ASP A 468 -14.65 -7.97 22.90
CA ASP A 468 -13.80 -6.85 23.37
C ASP A 468 -12.41 -7.33 23.83
N ARG A 469 -12.31 -8.55 24.40
CA ARG A 469 -11.03 -9.12 24.83
C ARG A 469 -10.17 -9.63 23.68
N LEU A 470 -10.77 -10.01 22.56
CA LEU A 470 -10.10 -10.48 21.37
C LEU A 470 -9.75 -9.33 20.41
N HIS A 471 -10.27 -8.11 20.66
CA HIS A 471 -10.01 -6.96 19.82
C HIS A 471 -8.54 -6.56 19.81
N HIS A 472 -7.99 -6.38 18.61
CA HIS A 472 -6.62 -5.87 18.41
C HIS A 472 -6.51 -5.09 17.10
N LEU A 473 -5.53 -4.21 17.05
CA LEU A 473 -5.15 -3.40 15.89
C LEU A 473 -3.71 -3.75 15.51
N ASP A 474 -3.53 -4.06 14.21
CA ASP A 474 -2.23 -4.40 13.67
C ASP A 474 -2.13 -4.01 12.18
#